data_acb494024d7edf08db2b59cd6634ef89
#
_entry.id   acb494024d7edf08db2b59cd6634ef89
#
_cell.length_a   1.000
_cell.length_b   1.000
_cell.length_c   1.000
_cell.angle_alpha   90.00
_cell.angle_beta   90.00
_cell.angle_gamma   90.00
#
_symmetry.space_group_name_H-M   'P 1'
#
loop_
_entity.id
_entity.type
_entity.pdbx_description
1 polymer ?
#
loop_
_entity_poly.entity_id
_entity_poly.type
_entity_poly.pdbx_seq_one_letter_code
_entity_poly.pdbx_strand_id
1 'polypeptide(L)'
;MRIDEQNNPLTPFFRDKGDGLTAQQRAAVISVQARYEAAGIPKGYRDLYLDNSPAREDQAEIYSLLESYIKTFTADDVRIKNLYLVSNSPGTGKTTTGAALINEYIRRRFMYLASKGRTIPEVLALFMDVNDVQTRYNMASMSNDDEEMARIVADIKRYSTAPFLVADDIGLRNATESFRALVHAVINERNTAQLPTIYTSNIPISDLANVFDKRLADRIQDQCAVLNFKGTSKRGRR
;
A
#
# COMPACT_ATOMS: atom_id res chain seq x y z
N MET A 1 13.71 -15.43 -18.64
CA MET A 1 13.94 -14.47 -17.55
C MET A 1 14.39 -15.30 -16.36
N ARG A 2 15.67 -15.18 -15.92
CA ARG A 2 16.13 -15.89 -14.74
C ARG A 2 15.48 -15.21 -13.53
N ILE A 3 14.78 -15.97 -12.71
CA ILE A 3 14.28 -15.51 -11.43
C ILE A 3 15.52 -15.24 -10.58
N ASP A 4 15.69 -14.02 -10.10
CA ASP A 4 16.77 -13.70 -9.15
C ASP A 4 16.42 -14.35 -7.82
N GLU A 5 16.97 -15.55 -7.61
CA GLU A 5 16.68 -16.38 -6.44
C GLU A 5 17.15 -15.73 -5.13
N GLN A 6 18.10 -14.80 -5.19
CA GLN A 6 18.64 -14.16 -3.99
C GLN A 6 17.73 -13.06 -3.43
N ASN A 7 16.91 -12.42 -4.28
CA ASN A 7 16.02 -11.33 -3.90
C ASN A 7 14.53 -11.72 -3.91
N ASN A 8 14.20 -13.00 -4.07
CA ASN A 8 12.81 -13.44 -4.04
C ASN A 8 12.31 -13.48 -2.58
N PRO A 9 11.20 -12.79 -2.23
CA PRO A 9 10.65 -12.79 -0.87
C PRO A 9 10.22 -14.17 -0.35
N LEU A 10 10.08 -15.16 -1.24
CA LEU A 10 9.81 -16.54 -0.86
C LEU A 10 11.09 -17.36 -0.65
N THR A 11 12.27 -16.85 -0.98
CA THR A 11 13.55 -17.56 -0.78
C THR A 11 13.76 -18.06 0.65
N PRO A 12 13.38 -17.31 1.73
CA PRO A 12 13.46 -17.83 3.08
C PRO A 12 12.63 -19.09 3.34
N PHE A 13 11.53 -19.26 2.61
CA PHE A 13 10.66 -20.45 2.74
C PHE A 13 11.17 -21.67 1.96
N PHE A 14 12.13 -21.46 1.04
CA PHE A 14 12.68 -22.50 0.17
C PHE A 14 14.19 -22.75 0.36
N ARG A 15 14.85 -21.98 1.24
CA ARG A 15 16.31 -22.06 1.48
C ARG A 15 16.82 -23.43 1.94
N ASP A 16 15.99 -24.23 2.59
CA ASP A 16 16.41 -25.52 3.15
C ASP A 16 16.33 -26.71 2.18
N LYS A 17 15.97 -26.48 0.92
CA LYS A 17 15.73 -27.59 -0.03
C LYS A 17 16.57 -27.50 -1.31
N GLY A 18 17.90 -27.30 -1.19
CA GLY A 18 18.85 -27.48 -2.31
C GLY A 18 18.33 -27.10 -3.73
N ASP A 19 19.11 -27.15 -4.76
CA ASP A 19 18.86 -26.67 -6.15
C ASP A 19 17.61 -27.15 -6.89
N GLY A 20 16.61 -27.76 -6.20
CA GLY A 20 15.45 -28.41 -6.82
C GLY A 20 14.11 -27.95 -6.27
N LEU A 21 13.66 -26.71 -6.56
CA LEU A 21 12.23 -26.39 -6.37
C LEU A 21 11.37 -27.39 -7.17
N THR A 22 10.40 -28.02 -6.50
CA THR A 22 9.40 -28.84 -7.19
C THR A 22 8.60 -27.99 -8.18
N ALA A 23 7.96 -28.60 -9.15
CA ALA A 23 7.07 -27.89 -10.09
C ALA A 23 5.99 -27.06 -9.36
N GLN A 24 5.44 -27.60 -8.26
CA GLN A 24 4.45 -26.91 -7.44
C GLN A 24 5.03 -25.68 -6.71
N GLN A 25 6.24 -25.77 -6.19
CA GLN A 25 6.94 -24.65 -5.56
C GLN A 25 7.28 -23.54 -6.57
N ARG A 26 7.74 -23.91 -7.76
CA ARG A 26 7.96 -22.94 -8.85
C ARG A 26 6.68 -22.24 -9.27
N ALA A 27 5.59 -22.97 -9.41
CA ALA A 27 4.29 -22.38 -9.71
C ALA A 27 3.83 -21.38 -8.63
N ALA A 28 4.06 -21.69 -7.35
CA ALA A 28 3.76 -20.78 -6.25
C ALA A 28 4.62 -19.49 -6.28
N VAL A 29 5.93 -19.62 -6.58
CA VAL A 29 6.83 -18.46 -6.74
C VAL A 29 6.38 -17.56 -7.89
N ILE A 30 6.06 -18.13 -9.06
CA ILE A 30 5.54 -17.36 -10.20
C ILE A 30 4.22 -16.69 -9.84
N SER A 31 3.34 -17.40 -9.15
CA SER A 31 2.04 -16.92 -8.75
C SER A 31 2.11 -15.74 -7.77
N VAL A 32 3.01 -15.77 -6.78
CA VAL A 32 3.17 -14.62 -5.86
C VAL A 32 3.87 -13.46 -6.53
N GLN A 33 4.84 -13.72 -7.42
CA GLN A 33 5.52 -12.68 -8.17
C GLN A 33 4.53 -11.86 -9.02
N ALA A 34 3.60 -12.52 -9.70
CA ALA A 34 2.54 -11.84 -10.45
C ALA A 34 1.72 -10.87 -9.58
N ARG A 35 1.50 -11.20 -8.29
CA ARG A 35 0.76 -10.34 -7.35
C ARG A 35 1.55 -9.12 -6.90
N TYR A 36 2.87 -9.26 -6.74
CA TYR A 36 3.74 -8.10 -6.49
C TYR A 36 3.78 -7.17 -7.70
N GLU A 37 3.85 -7.71 -8.91
CA GLU A 37 3.83 -6.92 -10.15
C GLU A 37 2.49 -6.19 -10.31
N ALA A 38 1.37 -6.87 -10.04
CA ALA A 38 0.03 -6.30 -10.12
C ALA A 38 -0.24 -5.22 -9.08
N ALA A 39 0.51 -5.21 -7.96
CA ALA A 39 0.29 -4.29 -6.84
C ALA A 39 0.67 -2.83 -7.15
N GLY A 40 1.44 -2.58 -8.21
CA GLY A 40 1.84 -1.22 -8.60
C GLY A 40 2.86 -0.56 -7.66
N ILE A 41 3.59 -1.35 -6.86
CA ILE A 41 4.60 -0.84 -5.93
C ILE A 41 5.76 -0.22 -6.73
N PRO A 42 6.18 1.04 -6.45
CA PRO A 42 7.30 1.66 -7.13
C PRO A 42 8.59 0.84 -7.00
N LYS A 43 9.38 0.75 -8.07
CA LYS A 43 10.53 -0.16 -8.17
C LYS A 43 11.49 -0.09 -6.97
N GLY A 44 11.75 1.11 -6.44
CA GLY A 44 12.65 1.30 -5.30
C GLY A 44 12.14 0.76 -3.96
N TYR A 45 10.90 0.27 -3.91
CA TYR A 45 10.26 -0.21 -2.67
C TYR A 45 9.81 -1.68 -2.75
N ARG A 46 10.07 -2.38 -3.86
CA ARG A 46 9.56 -3.74 -4.09
C ARG A 46 10.09 -4.79 -3.12
N ASP A 47 11.32 -4.58 -2.63
CA ASP A 47 12.01 -5.54 -1.74
C ASP A 47 12.06 -5.04 -0.29
N LEU A 48 11.25 -4.05 0.06
CA LEU A 48 11.17 -3.52 1.42
C LEU A 48 10.12 -4.27 2.25
N TYR A 49 10.58 -4.74 3.41
CA TYR A 49 9.77 -5.36 4.45
C TYR A 49 10.01 -4.64 5.77
N LEU A 50 9.27 -4.99 6.83
CA LEU A 50 9.46 -4.33 8.13
C LEU A 50 10.85 -4.59 8.73
N ASP A 51 11.46 -5.73 8.44
CA ASP A 51 12.76 -6.15 8.98
C ASP A 51 13.95 -5.43 8.32
N ASN A 52 13.85 -5.10 7.01
CA ASN A 52 14.92 -4.45 6.26
C ASN A 52 14.63 -2.98 5.91
N SER A 53 13.56 -2.42 6.46
CA SER A 53 13.17 -1.04 6.17
C SER A 53 14.16 -0.02 6.74
N PRO A 54 14.67 0.93 5.93
CA PRO A 54 15.59 1.97 6.40
C PRO A 54 14.96 2.96 7.38
N ALA A 55 13.63 2.96 7.53
CA ALA A 55 12.93 3.79 8.50
C ALA A 55 12.86 3.15 9.90
N ARG A 56 13.21 1.86 10.03
CA ARG A 56 13.02 1.07 11.25
C ARG A 56 13.72 1.65 12.47
N GLU A 57 14.98 2.03 12.32
CA GLU A 57 15.78 2.55 13.44
C GLU A 57 15.22 3.86 13.99
N ASP A 58 14.84 4.78 13.10
CA ASP A 58 14.31 6.09 13.50
C ASP A 58 12.88 6.03 14.04
N GLN A 59 12.14 4.98 13.71
CA GLN A 59 10.73 4.81 14.04
C GLN A 59 10.50 3.53 14.88
N ALA A 60 11.45 3.17 15.74
CA ALA A 60 11.47 1.90 16.47
C ALA A 60 10.15 1.60 17.20
N GLU A 61 9.56 2.59 17.88
CA GLU A 61 8.27 2.44 18.58
C GLU A 61 7.14 2.09 17.59
N ILE A 62 7.09 2.78 16.45
CA ILE A 62 6.09 2.52 15.40
C ILE A 62 6.27 1.11 14.83
N TYR A 63 7.52 0.73 14.53
CA TYR A 63 7.81 -0.59 13.97
C TYR A 63 7.47 -1.73 14.93
N SER A 64 7.64 -1.56 16.24
CA SER A 64 7.18 -2.51 17.26
C SER A 64 5.66 -2.71 17.21
N LEU A 65 4.89 -1.63 17.03
CA LEU A 65 3.43 -1.71 16.84
C LEU A 65 3.08 -2.40 15.52
N LEU A 66 3.81 -2.10 14.44
CA LEU A 66 3.57 -2.69 13.12
C LEU A 66 3.89 -4.18 13.08
N GLU A 67 4.87 -4.68 13.83
CA GLU A 67 5.14 -6.11 13.98
C GLU A 67 3.94 -6.87 14.60
N SER A 68 3.20 -6.23 15.47
CA SER A 68 1.96 -6.79 16.02
C SER A 68 0.80 -6.65 15.02
N TYR A 69 0.74 -5.54 14.30
CA TYR A 69 -0.28 -5.28 13.29
C TYR A 69 -0.25 -6.30 12.13
N ILE A 70 0.93 -6.65 11.61
CA ILE A 70 1.03 -7.61 10.49
C ILE A 70 0.59 -9.04 10.85
N LYS A 71 0.45 -9.38 12.14
CA LYS A 71 -0.13 -10.66 12.55
C LYS A 71 -1.61 -10.77 12.18
N THR A 72 -2.32 -9.65 12.08
CA THR A 72 -3.73 -9.61 11.65
C THR A 72 -3.93 -10.02 10.19
N PHE A 73 -2.88 -9.98 9.35
CA PHE A 73 -2.95 -10.35 7.93
C PHE A 73 -3.23 -11.83 7.69
N THR A 74 -3.01 -12.67 8.68
CA THR A 74 -3.23 -14.12 8.63
C THR A 74 -4.39 -14.59 9.52
N ALA A 75 -5.24 -13.68 9.97
CA ALA A 75 -6.42 -13.97 10.76
C ALA A 75 -7.69 -13.72 9.93
N ASP A 76 -8.66 -14.65 9.98
CA ASP A 76 -9.92 -14.52 9.24
C ASP A 76 -10.96 -13.69 10.02
N ASP A 77 -10.94 -13.79 11.37
CA ASP A 77 -11.96 -13.21 12.25
C ASP A 77 -11.53 -11.87 12.86
N VAL A 78 -10.39 -11.34 12.43
CA VAL A 78 -9.85 -10.07 12.93
C VAL A 78 -9.91 -9.02 11.84
N ARG A 79 -10.66 -7.95 12.09
CA ARG A 79 -10.66 -6.80 11.19
C ARG A 79 -9.28 -6.16 11.17
N ILE A 80 -8.67 -6.06 9.99
CA ILE A 80 -7.44 -5.29 9.78
C ILE A 80 -7.80 -3.81 9.89
N LYS A 81 -7.22 -3.11 10.86
CA LYS A 81 -7.50 -1.70 11.12
C LYS A 81 -6.82 -0.81 10.07
N ASN A 82 -7.44 0.29 9.71
CA ASN A 82 -6.80 1.30 8.87
C ASN A 82 -5.69 2.01 9.65
N LEU A 83 -4.64 2.44 8.96
CA LEU A 83 -3.56 3.24 9.53
C LEU A 83 -3.45 4.58 8.80
N TYR A 84 -3.12 5.63 9.57
CA TYR A 84 -2.79 6.94 9.05
C TYR A 84 -1.35 7.29 9.45
N LEU A 85 -0.42 7.18 8.51
CA LEU A 85 1.00 7.44 8.72
C LEU A 85 1.27 8.92 8.41
N VAL A 86 1.56 9.70 9.42
CA VAL A 86 1.67 11.15 9.28
C VAL A 86 3.01 11.69 9.78
N SER A 87 3.49 12.71 9.09
CA SER A 87 4.60 13.57 9.56
C SER A 87 4.54 14.89 8.83
N ASN A 88 4.72 15.99 9.53
CA ASN A 88 4.85 17.32 8.94
C ASN A 88 6.13 17.48 8.09
N SER A 89 7.11 16.59 8.28
CA SER A 89 8.36 16.60 7.53
C SER A 89 8.31 15.54 6.40
N PRO A 90 8.76 15.86 5.17
CA PRO A 90 8.98 14.88 4.13
C PRO A 90 10.18 13.98 4.48
N GLY A 91 10.26 12.79 3.86
CA GLY A 91 11.44 11.91 3.98
C GLY A 91 11.63 11.24 5.35
N THR A 92 10.59 11.15 6.18
CA THR A 92 10.60 10.47 7.49
C THR A 92 10.28 8.97 7.42
N GLY A 93 10.06 8.42 6.22
CA GLY A 93 9.85 6.99 6.02
C GLY A 93 8.38 6.55 5.88
N LYS A 94 7.40 7.47 5.78
CA LYS A 94 5.97 7.10 5.62
C LYS A 94 5.71 6.22 4.40
N THR A 95 6.09 6.67 3.20
CA THR A 95 5.97 5.92 1.95
C THR A 95 6.73 4.59 2.02
N THR A 96 7.95 4.60 2.55
CA THR A 96 8.78 3.40 2.78
C THR A 96 8.07 2.38 3.66
N THR A 97 7.44 2.84 4.74
CA THR A 97 6.69 1.99 5.66
C THR A 97 5.39 1.48 5.03
N GLY A 98 4.67 2.32 4.28
CA GLY A 98 3.50 1.90 3.51
C GLY A 98 3.84 0.79 2.52
N ALA A 99 4.95 0.94 1.79
CA ALA A 99 5.44 -0.07 0.86
C ALA A 99 5.90 -1.36 1.57
N ALA A 100 6.54 -1.26 2.73
CA ALA A 100 6.87 -2.44 3.53
C ALA A 100 5.62 -3.19 3.99
N LEU A 101 4.58 -2.47 4.41
CA LEU A 101 3.32 -3.07 4.85
C LEU A 101 2.57 -3.80 3.72
N ILE A 102 2.54 -3.24 2.51
CA ILE A 102 1.88 -3.91 1.38
C ILE A 102 2.65 -5.16 0.96
N ASN A 103 3.99 -5.14 0.99
CA ASN A 103 4.82 -6.32 0.74
C ASN A 103 4.57 -7.41 1.80
N GLU A 104 4.52 -7.03 3.10
CA GLU A 104 4.17 -7.95 4.18
C GLU A 104 2.76 -8.54 4.00
N TYR A 105 1.79 -7.71 3.57
CA TYR A 105 0.44 -8.19 3.34
C TYR A 105 0.38 -9.22 2.22
N ILE A 106 0.96 -8.92 1.06
CA ILE A 106 0.98 -9.84 -0.09
C ILE A 106 1.61 -11.17 0.31
N ARG A 107 2.81 -11.11 0.92
CA ARG A 107 3.55 -12.31 1.37
C ARG A 107 2.73 -13.16 2.33
N ARG A 108 2.26 -12.56 3.42
CA ARG A 108 1.58 -13.27 4.51
C ARG A 108 0.22 -13.78 4.07
N ARG A 109 -0.55 -12.97 3.36
CA ARG A 109 -1.89 -13.35 2.90
C ARG A 109 -1.83 -14.45 1.85
N PHE A 110 -0.89 -14.38 0.92
CA PHE A 110 -0.64 -15.43 -0.06
C PHE A 110 -0.34 -16.77 0.63
N MET A 111 0.63 -16.78 1.54
CA MET A 111 1.02 -18.00 2.27
C MET A 111 -0.11 -18.56 3.11
N TYR A 112 -0.87 -17.68 3.77
CA TYR A 112 -2.02 -18.07 4.57
C TYR A 112 -3.10 -18.74 3.72
N LEU A 113 -3.51 -18.13 2.62
CA LEU A 113 -4.52 -18.70 1.73
C LEU A 113 -4.05 -20.03 1.11
N ALA A 114 -2.80 -20.09 0.68
CA ALA A 114 -2.20 -21.32 0.16
C ALA A 114 -2.21 -22.45 1.20
N SER A 115 -1.84 -22.17 2.45
CA SER A 115 -1.83 -23.17 3.54
C SER A 115 -3.22 -23.69 3.88
N LYS A 116 -4.26 -22.90 3.60
CA LYS A 116 -5.67 -23.28 3.80
C LYS A 116 -6.32 -23.92 2.56
N GLY A 117 -5.58 -24.09 1.46
CA GLY A 117 -6.13 -24.59 0.20
C GLY A 117 -7.19 -23.67 -0.41
N ARG A 118 -7.17 -22.38 -0.08
CA ARG A 118 -8.15 -21.40 -0.57
C ARG A 118 -7.71 -20.79 -1.89
N THR A 119 -8.66 -20.38 -2.71
CA THR A 119 -8.39 -19.60 -3.92
C THR A 119 -7.68 -18.30 -3.57
N ILE A 120 -6.58 -18.02 -4.27
CA ILE A 120 -5.78 -16.80 -4.07
C ILE A 120 -6.18 -15.81 -5.16
N PRO A 121 -6.74 -14.64 -4.80
CA PRO A 121 -7.10 -13.60 -5.77
C PRO A 121 -5.91 -13.17 -6.63
N GLU A 122 -6.16 -12.74 -7.86
CA GLU A 122 -5.13 -12.17 -8.74
C GLU A 122 -4.53 -10.89 -8.16
N VAL A 123 -5.39 -10.05 -7.58
CA VAL A 123 -4.99 -8.83 -6.88
C VAL A 123 -5.20 -9.04 -5.38
N LEU A 124 -4.12 -9.08 -4.61
CA LEU A 124 -4.17 -9.11 -3.14
C LEU A 124 -4.13 -7.71 -2.54
N ALA A 125 -3.34 -6.82 -3.14
CA ALA A 125 -3.17 -5.45 -2.65
C ALA A 125 -2.84 -4.53 -3.82
N LEU A 126 -3.09 -3.21 -3.65
CA LEU A 126 -2.69 -2.17 -4.59
C LEU A 126 -1.99 -1.01 -3.86
N PHE A 127 -1.02 -0.41 -4.54
CA PHE A 127 -0.36 0.82 -4.13
C PHE A 127 -0.87 1.96 -5.04
N MET A 128 -1.49 2.96 -4.45
CA MET A 128 -1.97 4.16 -5.13
C MET A 128 -1.04 5.32 -4.78
N ASP A 129 -0.17 5.71 -5.70
CA ASP A 129 0.53 6.99 -5.62
C ASP A 129 -0.44 8.09 -6.08
N VAL A 130 -0.98 8.83 -5.11
CA VAL A 130 -2.03 9.82 -5.38
C VAL A 130 -1.50 10.97 -6.24
N ASN A 131 -0.22 11.34 -6.10
CA ASN A 131 0.40 12.38 -6.92
C ASN A 131 0.60 11.94 -8.37
N ASP A 132 0.98 10.67 -8.60
CA ASP A 132 1.08 10.11 -9.95
C ASP A 132 -0.30 10.09 -10.64
N VAL A 133 -1.32 9.58 -9.95
CA VAL A 133 -2.69 9.56 -10.48
C VAL A 133 -3.19 10.98 -10.77
N GLN A 134 -2.90 11.96 -9.91
CA GLN A 134 -3.24 13.36 -10.14
C GLN A 134 -2.55 13.93 -11.38
N THR A 135 -1.28 13.62 -11.55
CA THR A 135 -0.49 14.08 -12.70
C THR A 135 -1.06 13.52 -14.00
N ARG A 136 -1.32 12.21 -14.04
CA ARG A 136 -1.95 11.53 -15.18
C ARG A 136 -3.32 12.14 -15.50
N TYR A 137 -4.15 12.36 -14.47
CA TYR A 137 -5.47 12.98 -14.61
C TYR A 137 -5.39 14.38 -15.21
N ASN A 138 -4.49 15.23 -14.70
CA ASN A 138 -4.32 16.58 -15.20
C ASN A 138 -3.83 16.57 -16.67
N MET A 139 -2.88 15.72 -17.01
CA MET A 139 -2.37 15.60 -18.38
C MET A 139 -3.45 15.11 -19.35
N ALA A 140 -4.19 14.07 -18.99
CA ALA A 140 -5.28 13.55 -19.81
C ALA A 140 -6.39 14.60 -20.02
N SER A 141 -6.74 15.35 -18.96
CA SER A 141 -7.72 16.43 -19.03
C SER A 141 -7.26 17.59 -19.91
N MET A 142 -5.97 17.96 -19.88
CA MET A 142 -5.41 19.06 -20.70
C MET A 142 -5.28 18.68 -22.18
N SER A 143 -5.02 17.41 -22.49
CA SER A 143 -4.86 16.90 -23.86
C SER A 143 -6.15 16.34 -24.47
N ASN A 144 -7.25 16.28 -23.71
CA ASN A 144 -8.49 15.58 -24.06
C ASN A 144 -8.22 14.11 -24.46
N ASP A 145 -7.39 13.41 -23.66
CA ASP A 145 -7.05 12.01 -23.86
C ASP A 145 -8.10 11.12 -23.19
N ASP A 146 -9.11 10.75 -23.97
CA ASP A 146 -10.22 9.91 -23.48
C ASP A 146 -9.76 8.49 -23.11
N GLU A 147 -8.73 7.94 -23.78
CA GLU A 147 -8.19 6.62 -23.45
C GLU A 147 -7.51 6.61 -22.09
N GLU A 148 -6.65 7.60 -21.83
CA GLU A 148 -5.98 7.69 -20.53
C GLU A 148 -6.99 8.01 -19.42
N MET A 149 -8.00 8.83 -19.69
CA MET A 149 -9.09 9.10 -18.75
C MET A 149 -9.85 7.82 -18.40
N ALA A 150 -10.16 6.98 -19.39
CA ALA A 150 -10.83 5.70 -19.16
C ALA A 150 -9.95 4.75 -18.33
N ARG A 151 -8.61 4.73 -18.54
CA ARG A 151 -7.66 3.96 -17.72
C ARG A 151 -7.65 4.44 -16.27
N ILE A 152 -7.64 5.76 -16.04
CA ILE A 152 -7.69 6.34 -14.70
C ILE A 152 -8.98 5.94 -13.98
N VAL A 153 -10.12 6.01 -14.65
CA VAL A 153 -11.41 5.58 -14.07
C VAL A 153 -11.38 4.09 -13.70
N ALA A 154 -10.79 3.25 -14.56
CA ALA A 154 -10.61 1.83 -14.26
C ALA A 154 -9.68 1.60 -13.06
N ASP A 155 -8.59 2.37 -12.94
CA ASP A 155 -7.67 2.31 -11.80
C ASP A 155 -8.37 2.74 -10.50
N ILE A 156 -9.16 3.82 -10.53
CA ILE A 156 -9.99 4.27 -9.39
C ILE A 156 -10.89 3.14 -8.90
N LYS A 157 -11.57 2.44 -9.82
CA LYS A 157 -12.42 1.29 -9.45
C LYS A 157 -11.61 0.16 -8.84
N ARG A 158 -10.42 -0.14 -9.36
CA ARG A 158 -9.52 -1.15 -8.80
C ARG A 158 -9.05 -0.77 -7.39
N TYR A 159 -8.69 0.50 -7.15
CA TYR A 159 -8.31 1.00 -5.84
C TYR A 159 -9.47 0.93 -4.84
N SER A 160 -10.69 1.24 -5.28
CA SER A 160 -11.89 1.16 -4.43
C SER A 160 -12.17 -0.26 -3.91
N THR A 161 -11.88 -1.28 -4.70
CA THR A 161 -12.29 -2.67 -4.41
C THR A 161 -11.13 -3.60 -3.99
N ALA A 162 -9.88 -3.15 -4.06
CA ALA A 162 -8.72 -3.95 -3.69
C ALA A 162 -8.82 -4.46 -2.24
N PRO A 163 -8.49 -5.74 -1.96
CA PRO A 163 -8.54 -6.30 -0.61
C PRO A 163 -7.70 -5.53 0.42
N PHE A 164 -6.58 -4.94 -0.02
CA PHE A 164 -5.72 -4.08 0.79
C PHE A 164 -5.21 -2.93 -0.09
N LEU A 165 -5.19 -1.70 0.45
CA LEU A 165 -4.71 -0.52 -0.28
C LEU A 165 -3.69 0.25 0.56
N VAL A 166 -2.61 0.68 -0.10
CA VAL A 166 -1.80 1.80 0.37
C VAL A 166 -2.13 3.01 -0.50
N ALA A 167 -2.69 4.06 0.08
CA ALA A 167 -2.94 5.35 -0.56
C ALA A 167 -1.85 6.33 -0.09
N ASP A 168 -0.85 6.54 -0.94
CA ASP A 168 0.33 7.32 -0.60
C ASP A 168 0.11 8.80 -0.93
N ASP A 169 0.43 9.66 0.05
CA ASP A 169 0.39 11.12 0.02
C ASP A 169 -1.00 11.72 -0.29
N ILE A 170 -2.01 11.30 0.52
CA ILE A 170 -3.40 11.79 0.37
C ILE A 170 -3.59 13.28 0.72
N GLY A 171 -2.57 13.95 1.21
CA GLY A 171 -2.58 15.38 1.53
C GLY A 171 -2.52 16.28 0.30
N LEU A 172 -3.46 16.10 -0.61
CA LEU A 172 -3.55 16.74 -1.93
C LEU A 172 -3.33 18.24 -1.88
N ARG A 173 -2.22 18.71 -2.48
CA ARG A 173 -1.97 20.14 -2.70
C ARG A 173 -2.39 20.50 -4.13
N ASN A 174 -3.12 21.60 -4.28
CA ASN A 174 -3.51 22.15 -5.59
C ASN A 174 -4.29 21.17 -6.51
N ALA A 175 -5.02 20.20 -5.91
CA ALA A 175 -5.87 19.31 -6.69
C ALA A 175 -7.14 20.02 -7.15
N THR A 176 -7.57 19.72 -8.37
CA THR A 176 -8.87 20.15 -8.88
C THR A 176 -10.00 19.52 -8.08
N GLU A 177 -11.17 20.18 -8.05
CA GLU A 177 -12.35 19.62 -7.36
C GLU A 177 -12.75 18.25 -7.92
N SER A 178 -12.70 18.10 -9.26
CA SER A 178 -13.00 16.84 -9.93
C SER A 178 -12.05 15.71 -9.50
N PHE A 179 -10.74 15.98 -9.39
CA PHE A 179 -9.80 14.97 -8.93
C PHE A 179 -9.99 14.62 -7.44
N ARG A 180 -10.25 15.63 -6.59
CA ARG A 180 -10.60 15.36 -5.18
C ARG A 180 -11.83 14.48 -5.06
N ALA A 181 -12.85 14.68 -5.91
CA ALA A 181 -14.04 13.84 -5.93
C ALA A 181 -13.72 12.37 -6.27
N LEU A 182 -12.77 12.10 -7.18
CA LEU A 182 -12.32 10.75 -7.48
C LEU A 182 -11.64 10.08 -6.27
N VAL A 183 -10.72 10.78 -5.62
CA VAL A 183 -10.04 10.24 -4.41
C VAL A 183 -11.04 10.06 -3.27
N HIS A 184 -11.97 11.02 -3.10
CA HIS A 184 -13.07 10.90 -2.13
C HIS A 184 -13.91 9.65 -2.37
N ALA A 185 -14.25 9.35 -3.63
CA ALA A 185 -15.02 8.15 -3.97
C ALA A 185 -14.29 6.87 -3.55
N VAL A 186 -12.97 6.76 -3.84
CA VAL A 186 -12.16 5.62 -3.39
C VAL A 186 -12.22 5.46 -1.87
N ILE A 187 -11.95 6.52 -1.12
CA ILE A 187 -11.90 6.47 0.34
C ILE A 187 -13.28 6.12 0.92
N ASN A 188 -14.35 6.74 0.41
CA ASN A 188 -15.71 6.51 0.89
C ASN A 188 -16.17 5.07 0.62
N GLU A 189 -15.92 4.53 -0.57
CA GLU A 189 -16.29 3.16 -0.93
C GLU A 189 -15.56 2.14 -0.04
N ARG A 190 -14.24 2.32 0.15
CA ARG A 190 -13.43 1.46 1.00
C ARG A 190 -13.86 1.51 2.46
N ASN A 191 -14.15 2.71 2.99
CA ASN A 191 -14.64 2.86 4.35
C ASN A 191 -16.01 2.20 4.54
N THR A 192 -16.90 2.30 3.57
CA THR A 192 -18.21 1.65 3.61
C THR A 192 -18.10 0.13 3.55
N ALA A 193 -17.22 -0.39 2.70
CA ALA A 193 -16.94 -1.81 2.56
C ALA A 193 -15.99 -2.35 3.66
N GLN A 194 -15.51 -1.50 4.58
CA GLN A 194 -14.55 -1.83 5.64
C GLN A 194 -13.26 -2.47 5.13
N LEU A 195 -12.82 -2.09 3.93
CA LEU A 195 -11.59 -2.58 3.33
C LEU A 195 -10.36 -1.90 3.96
N PRO A 196 -9.36 -2.68 4.42
CA PRO A 196 -8.19 -2.13 5.09
C PRO A 196 -7.39 -1.21 4.17
N THR A 197 -7.08 -0.03 4.69
CA THR A 197 -6.38 1.02 3.96
C THR A 197 -5.29 1.65 4.83
N ILE A 198 -4.11 1.77 4.26
CA ILE A 198 -3.00 2.53 4.84
C ILE A 198 -2.94 3.87 4.11
N TYR A 199 -3.09 4.95 4.83
CA TYR A 199 -2.91 6.30 4.31
C TYR A 199 -1.56 6.84 4.72
N THR A 200 -0.85 7.51 3.81
CA THR A 200 0.28 8.35 4.19
C THR A 200 -0.03 9.80 3.88
N SER A 201 0.47 10.72 4.71
CA SER A 201 0.21 12.14 4.53
C SER A 201 1.28 13.02 5.18
N ASN A 202 1.42 14.23 4.64
CA ASN A 202 2.23 15.29 5.22
C ASN A 202 1.40 16.30 6.04
N ILE A 203 0.09 16.05 6.19
CA ILE A 203 -0.79 16.88 7.01
C ILE A 203 -1.41 16.04 8.12
N PRO A 204 -1.68 16.64 9.29
CA PRO A 204 -2.41 15.99 10.37
C PRO A 204 -3.78 15.50 9.92
N ILE A 205 -4.27 14.43 10.52
CA ILE A 205 -5.59 13.88 10.19
C ILE A 205 -6.72 14.88 10.45
N SER A 206 -6.56 15.75 11.46
CA SER A 206 -7.47 16.88 11.76
C SER A 206 -7.65 17.84 10.59
N ASP A 207 -6.63 17.98 9.75
CA ASP A 207 -6.61 18.96 8.66
C ASP A 207 -7.14 18.39 7.35
N LEU A 208 -7.47 17.08 7.32
CA LEU A 208 -8.07 16.44 6.14
C LEU A 208 -9.41 17.07 5.73
N ALA A 209 -10.13 17.68 6.67
CA ALA A 209 -11.35 18.42 6.37
C ALA A 209 -11.13 19.61 5.40
N ASN A 210 -9.89 20.15 5.34
CA ASN A 210 -9.50 21.20 4.42
C ASN A 210 -9.18 20.67 3.00
N VAL A 211 -8.90 19.37 2.89
CA VAL A 211 -8.58 18.71 1.60
C VAL A 211 -9.81 18.07 1.00
N PHE A 212 -10.57 17.38 1.84
CA PHE A 212 -11.83 16.73 1.50
C PHE A 212 -13.00 17.47 2.17
N ASP A 213 -14.09 16.80 2.43
CA ASP A 213 -15.14 17.33 3.29
C ASP A 213 -14.99 16.83 4.73
N LYS A 214 -15.66 17.53 5.68
CA LYS A 214 -15.63 17.21 7.09
C LYS A 214 -16.12 15.77 7.38
N ARG A 215 -17.15 15.32 6.66
CA ARG A 215 -17.76 13.99 6.86
C ARG A 215 -16.76 12.87 6.53
N LEU A 216 -15.98 13.03 5.46
CA LEU A 216 -14.95 12.06 5.08
C LEU A 216 -13.78 12.09 6.07
N ALA A 217 -13.35 13.28 6.46
CA ALA A 217 -12.27 13.45 7.45
C ALA A 217 -12.63 12.77 8.79
N ASP A 218 -13.85 13.00 9.31
CA ASP A 218 -14.36 12.36 10.53
C ASP A 218 -14.35 10.82 10.39
N ARG A 219 -14.78 10.28 9.25
CA ARG A 219 -14.79 8.82 9.01
C ARG A 219 -13.38 8.23 8.99
N ILE A 220 -12.41 8.91 8.35
CA ILE A 220 -11.02 8.45 8.35
C ILE A 220 -10.48 8.46 9.78
N GLN A 221 -10.76 9.53 10.53
CA GLN A 221 -10.30 9.68 11.92
C GLN A 221 -10.85 8.56 12.82
N ASP A 222 -12.13 8.21 12.70
CA ASP A 222 -12.77 7.16 13.50
C ASP A 222 -12.22 5.76 13.18
N GLN A 223 -11.81 5.53 11.94
CA GLN A 223 -11.42 4.20 11.47
C GLN A 223 -9.91 3.94 11.50
N CYS A 224 -9.08 4.98 11.63
CA CYS A 224 -7.63 4.86 11.56
C CYS A 224 -6.96 4.88 12.94
N ALA A 225 -5.92 4.06 13.09
CA ALA A 225 -4.90 4.32 14.10
C ALA A 225 -3.87 5.29 13.50
N VAL A 226 -3.60 6.39 14.20
CA VAL A 226 -2.67 7.44 13.75
C VAL A 226 -1.26 7.12 14.25
N LEU A 227 -0.31 7.04 13.32
CA LEU A 227 1.10 6.83 13.62
C LEU A 227 1.91 8.06 13.21
N ASN A 228 2.43 8.79 14.20
CA ASN A 228 3.17 10.04 14.02
C ASN A 228 4.66 9.75 13.81
N PHE A 229 5.13 9.90 12.58
CA PHE A 229 6.54 9.73 12.22
C PHE A 229 7.35 10.95 12.66
N LYS A 230 8.40 10.71 13.43
CA LYS A 230 9.29 11.72 13.97
C LYS A 230 10.54 11.90 13.08
N GLY A 231 11.25 13.03 13.25
CA GLY A 231 12.55 13.27 12.63
C GLY A 231 12.52 14.21 11.43
N THR A 232 13.70 14.40 10.84
CA THR A 232 13.95 15.27 9.68
C THR A 232 14.12 14.46 8.42
N SER A 233 14.00 15.13 7.25
CA SER A 233 14.16 14.48 5.93
C SER A 233 15.52 13.79 5.77
N LYS A 234 15.49 12.53 5.36
CA LYS A 234 16.69 11.76 4.95
C LYS A 234 16.88 11.69 3.42
N ARG A 235 16.09 12.45 2.66
CA ARG A 235 16.26 12.55 1.20
C ARG A 235 17.62 13.20 0.91
N GLY A 236 18.48 12.51 0.13
CA GLY A 236 19.82 13.00 -0.22
C GLY A 236 20.96 12.44 0.64
N ARG A 237 20.70 11.52 1.56
CA ARG A 237 21.74 10.80 2.34
C ARG A 237 21.98 9.35 1.85
N ARG A 238 21.60 9.08 0.59
CA ARG A 238 21.84 7.78 -0.07
C ARG A 238 23.08 7.85 -0.93
#